data_80e748d0bbdb280e76dae4afa371df52
#
_entry.id   80e748d0bbdb280e76dae4afa371df52
#
_cell.length_a   1.000
_cell.length_b   1.000
_cell.length_c   1.000
_cell.angle_alpha   90.00
_cell.angle_beta   90.00
_cell.angle_gamma   90.00
#
_symmetry.space_group_name_H-M   'P 1'
#
loop_
_entity.id
_entity.type
_entity.pdbx_description
1 polymer ?
#
loop_
_entity_poly.entity_id
_entity_poly.type
_entity_poly.pdbx_seq_one_letter_code
_entity_poly.pdbx_strand_id
1 'polypeptide(L)'
;MTAPVTVVGEVLIDILRSRDGDAVEHVGGSPANEAIGLARLGHPTRLATYFGTDPRGTRIANLMSREGIRLTPPSQQAPRTSTATAALDADGVAHYEFDLAWHFEMDRLELRRDEHVHTGSIAAALRPGREAVLEAVLRAREHSTISYDPNIRPALMGRPDQVLPMVERFVSCSDVVKASEDDVEWLYGDTPLPQVLDRWTELGASIGAITRGDEAMAISALGEHRWFQPPKVTVTDTVGAGDSAMAGLLSGLLDAGLLGGTFARERLRSTTWAVVQAAVARSLACAAITVSRSGANPPRRSQLPPSAA
;
A
#
# COMPACT_ATOMS: atom_id res chain seq x y z
N MET A 1 -17.10 -13.28 9.95
CA MET A 1 -16.63 -12.81 8.63
C MET A 1 -15.70 -11.62 8.92
N THR A 2 -14.55 -11.57 8.27
CA THR A 2 -13.61 -10.42 8.38
C THR A 2 -14.24 -9.17 7.75
N ALA A 3 -13.89 -7.99 8.25
CA ALA A 3 -14.36 -6.73 7.68
C ALA A 3 -13.92 -6.61 6.20
N PRO A 4 -14.75 -6.05 5.33
CA PRO A 4 -14.35 -5.75 3.96
C PRO A 4 -13.30 -4.63 3.94
N VAL A 5 -12.52 -4.60 2.86
CA VAL A 5 -11.49 -3.58 2.66
C VAL A 5 -11.80 -2.78 1.39
N THR A 6 -11.71 -1.45 1.49
CA THR A 6 -11.65 -0.57 0.33
C THR A 6 -10.27 0.03 0.24
N VAL A 7 -9.58 -0.28 -0.84
CA VAL A 7 -8.31 0.36 -1.21
C VAL A 7 -8.61 1.54 -2.13
N VAL A 8 -8.07 2.71 -1.79
CA VAL A 8 -8.25 3.95 -2.56
C VAL A 8 -6.89 4.36 -3.11
N GLY A 9 -6.73 4.30 -4.42
CA GLY A 9 -5.46 4.70 -5.02
C GLY A 9 -5.30 4.35 -6.48
N GLU A 10 -4.13 4.67 -7.02
CA GLU A 10 -3.83 4.51 -8.43
C GLU A 10 -3.70 3.04 -8.85
N VAL A 11 -4.06 2.80 -10.09
CA VAL A 11 -3.65 1.66 -10.89
C VAL A 11 -3.11 2.19 -12.21
N LEU A 12 -2.05 1.60 -12.72
CA LEU A 12 -1.40 2.03 -13.95
C LEU A 12 -0.78 0.85 -14.71
N ILE A 13 -0.19 1.14 -15.84
CA ILE A 13 0.62 0.17 -16.58
C ILE A 13 2.10 0.55 -16.42
N ASP A 14 2.87 -0.33 -15.81
CA ASP A 14 4.33 -0.27 -15.81
C ASP A 14 4.85 -0.79 -17.14
N ILE A 15 5.66 0.01 -17.83
CA ILE A 15 6.26 -0.29 -19.11
C ILE A 15 7.77 -0.39 -18.93
N LEU A 16 8.32 -1.57 -19.07
CA LEU A 16 9.75 -1.81 -19.04
C LEU A 16 10.26 -1.85 -20.49
N ARG A 17 11.11 -0.88 -20.86
CA ARG A 17 11.74 -0.84 -22.18
C ARG A 17 13.15 -1.39 -22.11
N SER A 18 13.42 -2.42 -22.89
CA SER A 18 14.77 -2.93 -23.11
C SER A 18 15.59 -1.97 -23.98
N ARG A 19 16.92 -2.15 -24.01
CA ARG A 19 17.81 -1.40 -24.90
C ARG A 19 17.51 -1.62 -26.38
N ASP A 20 17.00 -2.80 -26.72
CA ASP A 20 16.67 -3.18 -28.10
C ASP A 20 15.30 -2.63 -28.56
N GLY A 21 14.62 -1.87 -27.71
CA GLY A 21 13.35 -1.22 -27.99
C GLY A 21 12.12 -2.08 -27.68
N ASP A 22 12.30 -3.32 -27.26
CA ASP A 22 11.18 -4.16 -26.81
C ASP A 22 10.57 -3.59 -25.52
N ALA A 23 9.25 -3.62 -25.45
CA ALA A 23 8.51 -3.13 -24.30
C ALA A 23 7.65 -4.25 -23.69
N VAL A 24 7.80 -4.45 -22.38
CA VAL A 24 6.97 -5.36 -21.60
C VAL A 24 6.08 -4.52 -20.70
N GLU A 25 4.78 -4.78 -20.75
CA GLU A 25 3.78 -4.07 -19.97
C GLU A 25 3.20 -4.93 -18.86
N HIS A 26 3.18 -4.41 -17.64
CA HIS A 26 2.55 -5.04 -16.49
C HIS A 26 1.51 -4.10 -15.87
N VAL A 27 0.45 -4.67 -15.29
CA VAL A 27 -0.45 -3.88 -14.43
C VAL A 27 0.29 -3.65 -13.12
N GLY A 28 0.38 -2.39 -12.70
CA GLY A 28 1.05 -1.93 -11.50
C GLY A 28 0.25 -0.87 -10.75
N GLY A 29 0.94 -0.18 -9.87
CA GLY A 29 0.37 0.75 -8.90
C GLY A 29 0.31 0.11 -7.51
N SER A 30 0.93 0.77 -6.53
CA SER A 30 1.06 0.22 -5.17
C SER A 30 -0.32 -0.13 -4.56
N PRO A 31 -1.34 0.75 -4.58
CA PRO A 31 -2.65 0.42 -4.05
C PRO A 31 -3.31 -0.77 -4.77
N ALA A 32 -3.10 -0.91 -6.08
CA ALA A 32 -3.63 -2.05 -6.84
C ALA A 32 -2.93 -3.36 -6.44
N ASN A 33 -1.61 -3.35 -6.22
CA ASN A 33 -0.84 -4.50 -5.75
C ASN A 33 -1.29 -4.93 -4.34
N GLU A 34 -1.54 -3.98 -3.44
CA GLU A 34 -2.07 -4.22 -2.09
C GLU A 34 -3.48 -4.80 -2.14
N ALA A 35 -4.35 -4.28 -3.01
CA ALA A 35 -5.69 -4.84 -3.22
C ALA A 35 -5.63 -6.29 -3.70
N ILE A 36 -4.71 -6.62 -4.63
CA ILE A 36 -4.47 -7.99 -5.10
C ILE A 36 -3.98 -8.86 -3.94
N GLY A 37 -3.03 -8.38 -3.15
CA GLY A 37 -2.51 -9.08 -1.98
C GLY A 37 -3.62 -9.42 -0.98
N LEU A 38 -4.44 -8.45 -0.61
CA LEU A 38 -5.56 -8.63 0.32
C LEU A 38 -6.61 -9.61 -0.22
N ALA A 39 -6.98 -9.50 -1.49
CA ALA A 39 -7.93 -10.42 -2.12
C ALA A 39 -7.39 -11.87 -2.14
N ARG A 40 -6.11 -12.07 -2.49
CA ARG A 40 -5.45 -13.37 -2.48
C ARG A 40 -5.32 -13.97 -1.08
N LEU A 41 -5.27 -13.12 -0.05
CA LEU A 41 -5.29 -13.52 1.35
C LEU A 41 -6.72 -13.76 1.88
N GLY A 42 -7.75 -13.67 1.01
CA GLY A 42 -9.12 -14.07 1.31
C GLY A 42 -10.00 -12.98 1.90
N HIS A 43 -9.60 -11.71 1.81
CA HIS A 43 -10.41 -10.59 2.29
C HIS A 43 -11.30 -10.03 1.18
N PRO A 44 -12.60 -9.76 1.44
CA PRO A 44 -13.47 -9.06 0.49
C PRO A 44 -12.91 -7.67 0.19
N THR A 45 -12.37 -7.47 -1.02
CA THR A 45 -11.63 -6.27 -1.39
C THR A 45 -12.32 -5.50 -2.51
N ARG A 46 -12.37 -4.18 -2.36
CA ARG A 46 -12.79 -3.22 -3.38
C ARG A 46 -11.61 -2.30 -3.70
N LEU A 47 -11.53 -1.85 -4.94
CA LEU A 47 -10.56 -0.85 -5.39
C LEU A 47 -11.31 0.37 -5.93
N ALA A 48 -11.07 1.51 -5.30
CA ALA A 48 -11.48 2.83 -5.77
C ALA A 48 -10.29 3.48 -6.47
N THR A 49 -10.37 3.62 -7.78
CA THR A 49 -9.23 4.04 -8.62
C THR A 49 -9.70 4.86 -9.81
N TYR A 50 -8.77 5.23 -10.71
CA TYR A 50 -9.09 6.06 -11.87
C TYR A 50 -8.23 5.64 -13.08
N PHE A 51 -8.86 5.03 -14.10
CA PHE A 51 -8.21 4.60 -15.34
C PHE A 51 -9.17 4.65 -16.53
N GLY A 52 -8.62 4.54 -17.76
CA GLY A 52 -9.39 4.68 -19.00
C GLY A 52 -10.13 3.42 -19.42
N THR A 53 -10.91 3.55 -20.52
CA THR A 53 -11.58 2.44 -21.22
C THR A 53 -10.79 1.90 -22.41
N ASP A 54 -9.55 2.36 -22.56
CA ASP A 54 -8.62 1.93 -23.60
C ASP A 54 -8.17 0.44 -23.40
N PRO A 55 -7.38 -0.16 -24.31
CA PRO A 55 -6.92 -1.54 -24.19
C PRO A 55 -6.17 -1.82 -22.87
N ARG A 56 -5.40 -0.86 -22.35
CA ARG A 56 -4.70 -0.98 -21.07
C ARG A 56 -5.68 -1.01 -19.90
N GLY A 57 -6.69 -0.13 -19.92
CA GLY A 57 -7.76 -0.13 -18.94
C GLY A 57 -8.59 -1.43 -18.96
N THR A 58 -8.82 -2.00 -20.14
CA THR A 58 -9.45 -3.31 -20.26
C THR A 58 -8.61 -4.41 -19.60
N ARG A 59 -7.28 -4.37 -19.73
CA ARG A 59 -6.37 -5.32 -19.05
C ARG A 59 -6.47 -5.18 -17.53
N ILE A 60 -6.51 -3.94 -17.02
CA ILE A 60 -6.67 -3.66 -15.59
C ILE A 60 -8.00 -4.26 -15.10
N ALA A 61 -9.12 -3.91 -15.73
CA ALA A 61 -10.44 -4.39 -15.34
C ALA A 61 -10.52 -5.93 -15.32
N ASN A 62 -9.95 -6.59 -16.34
CA ASN A 62 -9.88 -8.05 -16.43
C ASN A 62 -9.03 -8.67 -15.31
N LEU A 63 -7.91 -8.04 -14.93
CA LEU A 63 -7.08 -8.51 -13.82
C LEU A 63 -7.84 -8.38 -12.50
N MET A 64 -8.42 -7.22 -12.20
CA MET A 64 -9.19 -7.00 -10.97
C MET A 64 -10.35 -8.02 -10.85
N SER A 65 -11.07 -8.25 -11.95
CA SER A 65 -12.14 -9.25 -11.99
C SER A 65 -11.64 -10.67 -11.69
N ARG A 66 -10.53 -11.09 -12.30
CA ARG A 66 -9.92 -12.42 -12.07
C ARG A 66 -9.43 -12.62 -10.63
N GLU A 67 -8.95 -11.56 -9.99
CA GLU A 67 -8.53 -11.60 -8.59
C GLU A 67 -9.72 -11.41 -7.61
N GLY A 68 -10.95 -11.28 -8.12
CA GLY A 68 -12.15 -11.12 -7.30
C GLY A 68 -12.29 -9.74 -6.65
N ILE A 69 -11.56 -8.75 -7.15
CA ILE A 69 -11.60 -7.37 -6.66
C ILE A 69 -12.73 -6.63 -7.34
N ARG A 70 -13.60 -6.00 -6.55
CA ARG A 70 -14.68 -5.17 -7.07
C ARG A 70 -14.20 -3.74 -7.27
N LEU A 71 -14.22 -3.26 -8.51
CA LEU A 71 -14.02 -1.84 -8.80
C LEU A 71 -15.22 -1.03 -8.29
N THR A 72 -14.95 0.13 -7.65
CA THR A 72 -16.03 1.05 -7.29
C THR A 72 -16.50 1.83 -8.53
N PRO A 73 -17.77 2.28 -8.60
CA PRO A 73 -18.19 3.28 -9.59
C PRO A 73 -17.31 4.52 -9.43
N PRO A 74 -16.92 5.15 -10.26
CA PRO A 74 -16.30 5.81 -11.32
C PRO A 74 -14.85 5.38 -11.66
N SER A 75 -14.41 4.24 -11.22
CA SER A 75 -12.99 3.85 -11.42
C SER A 75 -12.53 3.86 -12.90
N GLN A 76 -13.45 3.61 -13.85
CA GLN A 76 -13.15 3.50 -15.27
C GLN A 76 -13.66 4.71 -16.08
N GLN A 77 -13.30 5.91 -15.65
CA GLN A 77 -13.76 7.17 -16.27
C GLN A 77 -12.62 8.12 -16.68
N ALA A 78 -11.36 7.70 -16.52
CA ALA A 78 -10.24 8.50 -16.97
C ALA A 78 -10.22 8.63 -18.52
N PRO A 79 -9.74 9.75 -19.05
CA PRO A 79 -9.62 9.93 -20.50
C PRO A 79 -8.61 8.96 -21.13
N ARG A 80 -7.66 8.45 -20.34
CA ARG A 80 -6.68 7.44 -20.68
C ARG A 80 -6.19 6.69 -19.45
N THR A 81 -5.63 5.50 -19.67
CA THR A 81 -4.98 4.73 -18.60
C THR A 81 -3.58 5.27 -18.33
N SER A 82 -3.28 5.56 -17.08
CA SER A 82 -1.96 6.02 -16.62
C SER A 82 -0.86 5.00 -16.91
N THR A 83 0.34 5.50 -17.19
CA THR A 83 1.53 4.68 -17.42
C THR A 83 2.74 5.21 -16.66
N ALA A 84 3.62 4.29 -16.22
CA ALA A 84 4.97 4.57 -15.76
C ALA A 84 5.93 3.79 -16.66
N THR A 85 6.80 4.50 -17.37
CA THR A 85 7.77 3.88 -18.29
C THR A 85 9.16 3.95 -17.65
N ALA A 86 9.81 2.80 -17.48
CA ALA A 86 11.22 2.71 -17.15
C ALA A 86 11.99 2.31 -18.42
N ALA A 87 12.93 3.14 -18.84
CA ALA A 87 13.82 2.88 -19.96
C ALA A 87 15.27 2.90 -19.47
N LEU A 88 16.05 1.88 -19.87
CA LEU A 88 17.49 1.84 -19.59
C LEU A 88 18.23 2.61 -20.67
N ASP A 89 19.09 3.57 -20.25
CA ASP A 89 19.99 4.25 -21.17
C ASP A 89 21.20 3.38 -21.56
N ALA A 90 22.14 3.97 -22.35
CA ALA A 90 23.35 3.27 -22.80
C ALA A 90 24.26 2.82 -21.64
N ASP A 91 24.24 3.54 -20.52
CA ASP A 91 25.02 3.27 -19.33
C ASP A 91 24.32 2.31 -18.35
N GLY A 92 23.06 1.92 -18.65
CA GLY A 92 22.24 1.04 -17.81
C GLY A 92 21.50 1.77 -16.68
N VAL A 93 21.44 3.10 -16.74
CA VAL A 93 20.67 3.91 -15.80
C VAL A 93 19.20 3.91 -16.20
N ALA A 94 18.32 3.67 -15.23
CA ALA A 94 16.88 3.69 -15.47
C ALA A 94 16.37 5.15 -15.50
N HIS A 95 15.74 5.53 -16.60
CA HIS A 95 14.99 6.78 -16.74
C HIS A 95 13.50 6.49 -16.65
N TYR A 96 12.82 7.24 -15.78
CA TYR A 96 11.38 7.09 -15.57
C TYR A 96 10.62 8.22 -16.25
N GLU A 97 9.63 7.85 -17.04
CA GLU A 97 8.65 8.76 -17.64
C GLU A 97 7.26 8.39 -17.13
N PHE A 98 6.51 9.37 -16.67
CA PHE A 98 5.17 9.16 -16.11
C PHE A 98 4.14 9.93 -16.92
N ASP A 99 3.14 9.22 -17.43
CA ASP A 99 1.93 9.80 -18.00
C ASP A 99 0.74 9.46 -17.10
N LEU A 100 0.46 10.36 -16.15
CA LEU A 100 -0.48 10.12 -15.08
C LEU A 100 -1.75 10.94 -15.27
N ALA A 101 -2.89 10.28 -15.18
CA ALA A 101 -4.20 10.88 -15.00
C ALA A 101 -4.72 10.43 -13.63
N TRP A 102 -4.66 11.30 -12.64
CA TRP A 102 -5.18 11.05 -11.31
C TRP A 102 -6.17 12.15 -10.93
N HIS A 103 -7.44 11.83 -11.08
CA HIS A 103 -8.55 12.67 -10.67
C HIS A 103 -9.56 11.80 -9.95
N PHE A 104 -9.96 12.21 -8.75
CA PHE A 104 -10.86 11.44 -7.94
C PHE A 104 -12.04 12.31 -7.52
N GLU A 105 -13.25 11.92 -7.91
CA GLU A 105 -14.48 12.62 -7.53
C GLU A 105 -15.06 12.00 -6.26
N MET A 106 -14.96 12.74 -5.16
CA MET A 106 -15.42 12.32 -3.83
C MET A 106 -16.88 11.91 -3.79
N ASP A 107 -17.75 12.65 -4.48
CA ASP A 107 -19.22 12.45 -4.40
C ASP A 107 -19.66 11.08 -4.93
N ARG A 108 -18.75 10.39 -5.62
CA ARG A 108 -19.00 9.06 -6.19
C ARG A 108 -18.31 7.93 -5.44
N LEU A 109 -17.53 8.26 -4.40
CA LEU A 109 -16.88 7.24 -3.57
C LEU A 109 -17.84 6.77 -2.46
N GLU A 110 -18.45 5.64 -2.68
CA GLU A 110 -19.27 4.97 -1.66
C GLU A 110 -18.36 4.19 -0.68
N LEU A 111 -17.87 4.86 0.36
CA LEU A 111 -17.28 4.17 1.50
C LEU A 111 -18.37 3.63 2.42
N ARG A 112 -18.25 2.36 2.76
CA ARG A 112 -19.22 1.70 3.65
C ARG A 112 -18.81 1.92 5.10
N ARG A 113 -19.79 1.84 5.98
CA ARG A 113 -19.50 1.82 7.42
C ARG A 113 -18.89 0.49 7.80
N ASP A 114 -18.05 0.51 8.84
CA ASP A 114 -17.45 -0.69 9.44
C ASP A 114 -16.54 -1.50 8.49
N GLU A 115 -15.98 -0.85 7.47
CA GLU A 115 -14.93 -1.42 6.63
C GLU A 115 -13.55 -0.91 7.04
N HIS A 116 -12.50 -1.53 6.51
CA HIS A 116 -11.15 -0.98 6.58
C HIS A 116 -10.85 -0.21 5.30
N VAL A 117 -10.28 0.99 5.42
CA VAL A 117 -9.88 1.81 4.27
C VAL A 117 -8.36 1.93 4.22
N HIS A 118 -7.79 1.56 3.09
CA HIS A 118 -6.36 1.71 2.82
C HIS A 118 -6.11 2.73 1.71
N THR A 119 -5.06 3.54 1.86
CA THR A 119 -4.58 4.45 0.82
C THR A 119 -3.07 4.69 0.93
N GLY A 120 -2.49 5.25 -0.13
CA GLY A 120 -1.06 5.57 -0.14
C GLY A 120 -0.55 6.04 -1.51
N SER A 121 0.77 6.06 -1.65
CA SER A 121 1.49 6.26 -2.89
C SER A 121 1.10 7.56 -3.63
N ILE A 122 1.13 7.52 -4.94
CA ILE A 122 0.81 8.64 -5.85
C ILE A 122 -0.57 9.23 -5.54
N ALA A 123 -1.54 8.40 -5.22
CA ALA A 123 -2.91 8.81 -4.95
C ALA A 123 -3.04 9.77 -3.76
N ALA A 124 -2.22 9.57 -2.74
CA ALA A 124 -2.18 10.42 -1.54
C ALA A 124 -1.22 11.62 -1.69
N ALA A 125 -0.48 11.72 -2.79
CA ALA A 125 0.54 12.74 -3.01
C ALA A 125 0.19 13.73 -4.12
N LEU A 126 -0.38 13.26 -5.25
CA LEU A 126 -0.56 14.08 -6.43
C LEU A 126 -1.91 14.81 -6.48
N ARG A 127 -1.83 16.10 -6.82
CA ARG A 127 -3.00 16.93 -7.15
C ARG A 127 -3.53 16.61 -8.55
N PRO A 128 -4.84 16.81 -8.76
CA PRO A 128 -5.86 17.27 -7.81
C PRO A 128 -6.44 16.14 -6.93
N GLY A 129 -6.17 14.87 -7.22
CA GLY A 129 -6.85 13.74 -6.61
C GLY A 129 -6.58 13.57 -5.10
N ARG A 130 -5.39 13.97 -4.61
CA ARG A 130 -5.02 13.78 -3.19
C ARG A 130 -5.95 14.49 -2.21
N GLU A 131 -6.49 15.66 -2.57
CA GLU A 131 -7.41 16.41 -1.71
C GLU A 131 -8.71 15.62 -1.52
N ALA A 132 -9.22 15.03 -2.59
CA ALA A 132 -10.40 14.15 -2.55
C ALA A 132 -10.12 12.87 -1.75
N VAL A 133 -8.93 12.28 -1.90
CA VAL A 133 -8.51 11.10 -1.11
C VAL A 133 -8.44 11.44 0.38
N LEU A 134 -7.83 12.57 0.74
CA LEU A 134 -7.76 13.00 2.14
C LEU A 134 -9.16 13.23 2.73
N GLU A 135 -10.04 13.88 2.01
CA GLU A 135 -11.42 14.10 2.44
C GLU A 135 -12.16 12.77 2.61
N ALA A 136 -11.96 11.80 1.70
CA ALA A 136 -12.52 10.46 1.82
C ALA A 136 -12.05 9.75 3.09
N VAL A 137 -10.75 9.81 3.37
CA VAL A 137 -10.14 9.23 4.57
C VAL A 137 -10.70 9.88 5.85
N LEU A 138 -10.81 11.21 5.86
CA LEU A 138 -11.36 11.94 7.01
C LEU A 138 -12.81 11.55 7.32
N ARG A 139 -13.65 11.44 6.28
CA ARG A 139 -15.03 10.97 6.44
C ARG A 139 -15.10 9.50 6.88
N ALA A 140 -14.29 8.64 6.28
CA ALA A 140 -14.25 7.22 6.63
C ALA A 140 -13.81 6.98 8.08
N ARG A 141 -12.84 7.78 8.58
CA ARG A 141 -12.31 7.66 9.94
C ARG A 141 -13.38 7.74 11.04
N GLU A 142 -14.49 8.39 10.78
CA GLU A 142 -15.59 8.50 11.75
C GLU A 142 -16.20 7.12 12.12
N HIS A 143 -16.08 6.12 11.23
CA HIS A 143 -16.74 4.82 11.39
C HIS A 143 -15.96 3.63 10.83
N SER A 144 -14.72 3.85 10.39
CA SER A 144 -13.85 2.83 9.79
C SER A 144 -12.42 2.99 10.30
N THR A 145 -11.65 1.91 10.31
CA THR A 145 -10.21 1.99 10.54
C THR A 145 -9.50 2.34 9.24
N ILE A 146 -8.39 3.06 9.34
CA ILE A 146 -7.61 3.59 8.23
C ILE A 146 -6.19 3.04 8.27
N SER A 147 -5.62 2.71 7.10
CA SER A 147 -4.19 2.48 6.95
C SER A 147 -3.59 3.30 5.82
N TYR A 148 -2.30 3.58 5.94
CA TYR A 148 -1.56 4.44 5.04
C TYR A 148 -0.16 3.89 4.75
N ASP A 149 0.22 3.89 3.46
CA ASP A 149 1.58 3.62 2.99
C ASP A 149 2.03 4.80 2.11
N PRO A 150 2.95 5.68 2.55
CA PRO A 150 3.40 6.81 1.75
C PRO A 150 4.03 6.39 0.42
N ASN A 151 4.78 5.29 0.41
CA ASN A 151 5.40 4.70 -0.77
C ASN A 151 5.95 5.79 -1.72
N ILE A 152 6.93 6.54 -1.22
CA ILE A 152 7.42 7.79 -1.81
C ILE A 152 7.98 7.58 -3.21
N ARG A 153 7.67 8.52 -4.09
CA ARG A 153 8.21 8.61 -5.45
C ARG A 153 8.84 9.99 -5.63
N PRO A 154 10.13 10.17 -5.27
CA PRO A 154 10.80 11.47 -5.29
C PRO A 154 10.65 12.22 -6.64
N ALA A 155 10.73 11.48 -7.75
CA ALA A 155 10.61 12.04 -9.10
C ALA A 155 9.23 12.66 -9.39
N LEU A 156 8.19 12.34 -8.62
CA LEU A 156 6.81 12.81 -8.81
C LEU A 156 6.35 13.77 -7.72
N MET A 157 6.89 13.65 -6.51
CA MET A 157 6.31 14.27 -5.33
C MET A 157 6.93 15.61 -4.96
N GLY A 158 8.10 15.95 -5.54
CA GLY A 158 8.79 17.21 -5.28
C GLY A 158 9.79 17.11 -4.13
N ARG A 159 9.84 18.10 -3.25
CA ARG A 159 10.83 18.18 -2.17
C ARG A 159 10.28 17.66 -0.85
N PRO A 160 11.11 17.01 -0.01
CA PRO A 160 10.69 16.46 1.29
C PRO A 160 9.96 17.46 2.17
N ASP A 161 10.47 18.68 2.29
CA ASP A 161 9.89 19.76 3.11
C ASP A 161 8.47 20.18 2.68
N GLN A 162 8.12 19.96 1.42
CA GLN A 162 6.78 20.23 0.86
C GLN A 162 5.84 19.03 1.01
N VAL A 163 6.37 17.81 1.03
CA VAL A 163 5.61 16.56 1.07
C VAL A 163 5.33 16.11 2.50
N LEU A 164 6.29 16.25 3.40
CA LEU A 164 6.21 15.79 4.78
C LEU A 164 4.93 16.27 5.51
N PRO A 165 4.50 17.55 5.44
CA PRO A 165 3.27 17.97 6.12
C PRO A 165 2.03 17.23 5.64
N MET A 166 1.96 16.85 4.36
CA MET A 166 0.86 16.07 3.80
C MET A 166 0.93 14.60 4.25
N VAL A 167 2.12 14.00 4.23
CA VAL A 167 2.33 12.63 4.75
C VAL A 167 1.91 12.57 6.22
N GLU A 168 2.37 13.48 7.07
CA GLU A 168 1.97 13.53 8.48
C GLU A 168 0.46 13.77 8.66
N ARG A 169 -0.18 14.48 7.73
CA ARG A 169 -1.64 14.63 7.76
C ARG A 169 -2.34 13.29 7.52
N PHE A 170 -1.88 12.47 6.56
CA PHE A 170 -2.40 11.12 6.37
C PHE A 170 -2.06 10.20 7.55
N VAL A 171 -0.85 10.28 8.09
CA VAL A 171 -0.46 9.55 9.32
C VAL A 171 -1.44 9.88 10.45
N SER A 172 -1.76 11.16 10.68
CA SER A 172 -2.68 11.59 11.76
C SER A 172 -4.12 11.08 11.59
N CYS A 173 -4.48 10.65 10.40
CA CYS A 173 -5.78 10.05 10.09
C CYS A 173 -5.77 8.52 10.12
N SER A 174 -4.60 7.89 10.26
CA SER A 174 -4.42 6.45 10.10
C SER A 174 -4.26 5.73 11.43
N ASP A 175 -4.76 4.50 11.48
CA ASP A 175 -4.61 3.59 12.62
C ASP A 175 -3.38 2.68 12.43
N VAL A 176 -3.02 2.38 11.17
CA VAL A 176 -1.84 1.60 10.79
C VAL A 176 -1.07 2.36 9.72
N VAL A 177 0.23 2.56 9.93
CA VAL A 177 1.13 3.21 8.97
C VAL A 177 2.30 2.29 8.68
N LYS A 178 2.62 2.11 7.39
CA LYS A 178 3.84 1.42 6.97
C LYS A 178 4.60 2.30 5.96
N ALA A 179 5.91 2.33 6.05
CA ALA A 179 6.79 2.88 5.04
C ALA A 179 8.04 2.01 4.87
N SER A 180 8.82 2.25 3.82
CA SER A 180 10.19 1.74 3.73
C SER A 180 11.17 2.64 4.47
N GLU A 181 12.35 2.12 4.79
CA GLU A 181 13.46 2.93 5.32
C GLU A 181 13.84 4.04 4.35
N ASP A 182 13.88 3.75 3.04
CA ASP A 182 14.15 4.75 2.00
C ASP A 182 13.11 5.89 2.01
N ASP A 183 11.82 5.58 2.20
CA ASP A 183 10.77 6.60 2.35
C ASP A 183 11.02 7.48 3.59
N VAL A 184 11.42 6.85 4.69
CA VAL A 184 11.68 7.54 5.96
C VAL A 184 12.93 8.43 5.82
N GLU A 185 14.01 7.94 5.27
CA GLU A 185 15.23 8.72 5.01
C GLU A 185 14.92 9.93 4.12
N TRP A 186 14.15 9.72 3.06
CA TRP A 186 13.78 10.81 2.17
C TRP A 186 12.91 11.88 2.86
N LEU A 187 11.97 11.46 3.74
CA LEU A 187 11.04 12.38 4.42
C LEU A 187 11.67 13.07 5.63
N TYR A 188 12.41 12.33 6.46
CA TYR A 188 12.85 12.75 7.79
C TYR A 188 14.38 12.92 7.90
N GLY A 189 15.11 12.67 6.79
CA GLY A 189 16.58 12.74 6.78
C GLY A 189 17.20 11.73 7.75
N ASP A 190 18.22 12.16 8.47
CA ASP A 190 18.97 11.33 9.41
C ASP A 190 18.23 11.06 10.75
N THR A 191 16.93 11.31 10.83
CA THR A 191 16.15 11.08 12.05
C THR A 191 16.10 9.57 12.35
N PRO A 192 16.52 9.12 13.56
CA PRO A 192 16.50 7.70 13.91
C PRO A 192 15.10 7.08 13.79
N LEU A 193 15.01 5.87 13.23
CA LEU A 193 13.74 5.18 13.01
C LEU A 193 12.83 5.10 14.25
N PRO A 194 13.34 4.84 15.48
CA PRO A 194 12.50 4.89 16.68
C PRO A 194 11.83 6.25 16.88
N GLN A 195 12.51 7.36 16.62
CA GLN A 195 11.94 8.70 16.77
C GLN A 195 10.86 8.98 15.72
N VAL A 196 11.02 8.47 14.50
CA VAL A 196 9.97 8.56 13.47
C VAL A 196 8.75 7.74 13.87
N LEU A 197 8.94 6.54 14.41
CA LEU A 197 7.86 5.69 14.92
C LEU A 197 7.13 6.34 16.11
N ASP A 198 7.87 6.99 17.03
CA ASP A 198 7.30 7.77 18.14
C ASP A 198 6.47 8.93 17.57
N ARG A 199 7.01 9.65 16.59
CA ARG A 199 6.29 10.75 15.92
C ARG A 199 4.97 10.29 15.29
N TRP A 200 4.95 9.12 14.63
CA TRP A 200 3.72 8.58 14.06
C TRP A 200 2.70 8.17 15.14
N THR A 201 3.19 7.63 16.26
CA THR A 201 2.34 7.30 17.42
C THR A 201 1.75 8.56 18.03
N GLU A 202 2.53 9.63 18.21
CA GLU A 202 2.06 10.94 18.69
C GLU A 202 1.00 11.55 17.77
N LEU A 203 1.14 11.37 16.45
CA LEU A 203 0.16 11.80 15.47
C LEU A 203 -1.13 10.97 15.48
N GLY A 204 -1.12 9.77 16.09
CA GLY A 204 -2.32 8.97 16.32
C GLY A 204 -2.31 7.56 15.72
N ALA A 205 -1.22 7.11 15.07
CA ALA A 205 -1.09 5.75 14.60
C ALA A 205 -1.00 4.77 15.77
N SER A 206 -1.78 3.69 15.73
CA SER A 206 -1.73 2.62 16.73
C SER A 206 -0.63 1.60 16.42
N ILE A 207 -0.31 1.42 15.15
CA ILE A 207 0.79 0.59 14.66
C ILE A 207 1.57 1.38 13.62
N GLY A 208 2.88 1.54 13.84
CA GLY A 208 3.84 2.01 12.88
C GLY A 208 4.76 0.87 12.45
N ALA A 209 5.07 0.76 11.15
CA ALA A 209 5.93 -0.28 10.59
C ALA A 209 6.92 0.33 9.59
N ILE A 210 8.20 0.03 9.73
CA ILE A 210 9.23 0.44 8.77
C ILE A 210 9.93 -0.80 8.24
N THR A 211 9.80 -1.07 6.94
CA THR A 211 10.48 -2.17 6.25
C THR A 211 11.89 -1.76 5.85
N ARG A 212 12.87 -2.70 5.93
CA ARG A 212 14.30 -2.43 5.73
C ARG A 212 14.96 -3.47 4.82
N GLY A 213 14.29 -3.81 3.73
CA GLY A 213 14.80 -4.81 2.79
C GLY A 213 14.95 -6.18 3.45
N ASP A 214 16.19 -6.69 3.52
CA ASP A 214 16.56 -7.96 4.17
C ASP A 214 16.93 -7.80 5.66
N GLU A 215 16.90 -6.58 6.17
CA GLU A 215 17.09 -6.29 7.59
C GLU A 215 15.80 -6.40 8.40
N ALA A 216 15.93 -6.24 9.72
CA ALA A 216 14.80 -6.36 10.63
C ALA A 216 13.76 -5.24 10.42
N MET A 217 12.50 -5.62 10.21
CA MET A 217 11.37 -4.69 10.19
C MET A 217 11.16 -4.09 11.57
N ALA A 218 11.11 -2.77 11.65
CA ALA A 218 10.82 -2.04 12.89
C ALA A 218 9.31 -1.86 13.05
N ILE A 219 8.79 -2.15 14.24
CA ILE A 219 7.37 -2.00 14.59
C ILE A 219 7.23 -1.18 15.87
N SER A 220 6.36 -0.16 15.82
CA SER A 220 5.84 0.54 16.98
C SER A 220 4.40 0.09 17.24
N ALA A 221 4.13 -0.39 18.45
CA ALA A 221 2.80 -0.71 18.93
C ALA A 221 2.79 -0.72 20.46
N LEU A 222 1.64 -0.42 21.09
CA LEU A 222 1.45 -0.55 22.54
C LEU A 222 2.48 0.23 23.38
N GLY A 223 3.01 1.33 22.83
CA GLY A 223 4.04 2.15 23.49
C GLY A 223 5.45 1.56 23.50
N GLU A 224 5.72 0.52 22.71
CA GLU A 224 7.02 -0.13 22.61
C GLU A 224 7.47 -0.25 21.15
N HIS A 225 8.78 -0.38 20.93
CA HIS A 225 9.36 -0.73 19.65
C HIS A 225 9.89 -2.16 19.66
N ARG A 226 9.63 -2.93 18.60
CA ARG A 226 10.19 -4.28 18.40
C ARG A 226 10.68 -4.46 16.98
N TRP A 227 11.67 -5.32 16.82
CA TRP A 227 12.35 -5.61 15.56
C TRP A 227 12.14 -7.07 15.18
N PHE A 228 11.74 -7.32 13.92
CA PHE A 228 11.40 -8.65 13.44
C PHE A 228 12.21 -8.99 12.19
N GLN A 229 12.99 -10.07 12.26
CA GLN A 229 13.83 -10.51 11.15
C GLN A 229 12.98 -11.15 10.04
N PRO A 230 13.17 -10.74 8.77
CA PRO A 230 12.52 -11.41 7.65
C PRO A 230 13.09 -12.83 7.43
N PRO A 231 12.30 -13.74 6.86
CA PRO A 231 12.82 -15.03 6.40
C PRO A 231 13.89 -14.84 5.32
N LYS A 232 14.98 -15.63 5.40
CA LYS A 232 15.99 -15.63 4.36
C LYS A 232 15.49 -16.37 3.13
N VAL A 233 15.50 -15.69 1.98
CA VAL A 233 15.05 -16.24 0.69
C VAL A 233 16.01 -15.82 -0.42
N THR A 234 15.98 -16.54 -1.54
CA THR A 234 16.66 -16.09 -2.76
C THR A 234 15.81 -15.00 -3.42
N VAL A 235 16.37 -13.82 -3.58
CA VAL A 235 15.69 -12.67 -4.20
C VAL A 235 15.78 -12.82 -5.72
N THR A 236 14.62 -12.80 -6.38
CA THR A 236 14.49 -12.77 -7.84
C THR A 236 14.15 -11.35 -8.32
N ASP A 237 13.22 -10.68 -7.61
CA ASP A 237 12.73 -9.35 -7.94
C ASP A 237 12.20 -8.68 -6.67
N THR A 238 12.46 -7.41 -6.47
CA THR A 238 12.00 -6.66 -5.28
C THR A 238 10.69 -5.90 -5.50
N VAL A 239 10.17 -5.87 -6.73
CA VAL A 239 8.94 -5.14 -7.08
C VAL A 239 7.75 -5.69 -6.31
N GLY A 240 7.00 -4.79 -5.66
CA GLY A 240 5.80 -5.13 -4.89
C GLY A 240 6.06 -5.80 -3.53
N ALA A 241 7.32 -5.89 -3.07
CA ALA A 241 7.64 -6.45 -1.75
C ALA A 241 6.98 -5.63 -0.62
N GLY A 242 7.09 -4.30 -0.67
CA GLY A 242 6.46 -3.38 0.26
C GLY A 242 4.94 -3.49 0.28
N ASP A 243 4.33 -3.54 -0.92
CA ASP A 243 2.88 -3.70 -1.08
C ASP A 243 2.40 -5.03 -0.50
N SER A 244 3.17 -6.10 -0.74
CA SER A 244 2.89 -7.44 -0.21
C SER A 244 3.06 -7.51 1.31
N ALA A 245 4.07 -6.81 1.86
CA ALA A 245 4.24 -6.67 3.30
C ALA A 245 3.05 -5.95 3.94
N MET A 246 2.59 -4.84 3.34
CA MET A 246 1.42 -4.11 3.81
C MET A 246 0.16 -4.98 3.77
N ALA A 247 -0.11 -5.63 2.64
CA ALA A 247 -1.26 -6.54 2.51
C ALA A 247 -1.22 -7.68 3.56
N GLY A 248 -0.04 -8.24 3.82
CA GLY A 248 0.17 -9.27 4.85
C GLY A 248 -0.10 -8.76 6.27
N LEU A 249 0.40 -7.56 6.61
CA LEU A 249 0.16 -6.93 7.91
C LEU A 249 -1.34 -6.68 8.12
N LEU A 250 -1.98 -6.03 7.16
CA LEU A 250 -3.42 -5.75 7.22
C LEU A 250 -4.24 -7.04 7.31
N SER A 251 -3.87 -8.07 6.53
CA SER A 251 -4.53 -9.37 6.57
C SER A 251 -4.49 -10.00 7.97
N GLY A 252 -3.33 -9.98 8.65
CA GLY A 252 -3.21 -10.49 10.00
C GLY A 252 -4.08 -9.74 11.00
N LEU A 253 -4.11 -8.42 10.91
CA LEU A 253 -4.92 -7.56 11.78
C LEU A 253 -6.43 -7.72 11.50
N LEU A 254 -6.82 -7.90 10.23
CA LEU A 254 -8.21 -8.19 9.84
C LEU A 254 -8.71 -9.52 10.41
N ASP A 255 -7.90 -10.59 10.31
CA ASP A 255 -8.25 -11.90 10.86
C ASP A 255 -8.39 -11.86 12.38
N ALA A 256 -7.59 -11.04 13.06
CA ALA A 256 -7.70 -10.80 14.49
C ALA A 256 -8.90 -9.89 14.88
N GLY A 257 -9.65 -9.37 13.91
CA GLY A 257 -10.77 -8.47 14.13
C GLY A 257 -10.36 -7.10 14.66
N LEU A 258 -9.13 -6.66 14.36
CA LEU A 258 -8.56 -5.39 14.82
C LEU A 258 -8.74 -4.26 13.80
N LEU A 259 -9.23 -4.57 12.59
CA LEU A 259 -9.54 -3.59 11.54
C LEU A 259 -11.01 -3.73 11.10
N GLY A 260 -11.60 -2.62 10.65
CA GLY A 260 -13.01 -2.51 10.29
C GLY A 260 -13.63 -1.24 10.88
N GLY A 261 -14.66 -1.38 11.71
CA GLY A 261 -15.35 -0.24 12.34
C GLY A 261 -14.65 0.30 13.59
N THR A 262 -15.30 1.25 14.25
CA THR A 262 -14.78 1.94 15.45
C THR A 262 -14.47 0.99 16.61
N PHE A 263 -15.28 -0.06 16.82
CA PHE A 263 -14.99 -1.10 17.81
C PHE A 263 -13.69 -1.87 17.50
N ALA A 264 -13.36 -2.06 16.22
CA ALA A 264 -12.10 -2.66 15.84
C ALA A 264 -10.91 -1.75 16.21
N ARG A 265 -11.05 -0.43 16.03
CA ARG A 265 -10.05 0.56 16.45
C ARG A 265 -9.78 0.51 17.95
N GLU A 266 -10.82 0.39 18.78
CA GLU A 266 -10.66 0.26 20.23
C GLU A 266 -9.89 -1.01 20.58
N ARG A 267 -10.24 -2.15 19.96
CA ARG A 267 -9.52 -3.40 20.14
C ARG A 267 -8.06 -3.33 19.65
N LEU A 268 -7.79 -2.61 18.56
CA LEU A 268 -6.44 -2.40 18.06
C LEU A 268 -5.56 -1.70 19.11
N ARG A 269 -6.08 -0.69 19.76
CA ARG A 269 -5.38 0.07 20.81
C ARG A 269 -5.13 -0.73 22.08
N SER A 270 -5.93 -1.76 22.35
CA SER A 270 -5.84 -2.62 23.54
C SER A 270 -5.41 -4.05 23.22
N THR A 271 -4.87 -4.30 22.02
CA THR A 271 -4.41 -5.61 21.58
C THR A 271 -3.20 -6.10 22.37
N THR A 272 -2.60 -7.20 22.01
CA THR A 272 -1.40 -7.75 22.64
C THR A 272 -0.28 -7.89 21.61
N TRP A 273 0.96 -7.91 22.11
CA TRP A 273 2.11 -8.17 21.24
C TRP A 273 2.04 -9.52 20.53
N ALA A 274 1.43 -10.53 21.11
CA ALA A 274 1.26 -11.82 20.44
C ALA A 274 0.46 -11.70 19.14
N VAL A 275 -0.61 -10.89 19.15
CA VAL A 275 -1.44 -10.66 17.95
C VAL A 275 -0.69 -9.79 16.93
N VAL A 276 -0.03 -8.72 17.37
CA VAL A 276 0.80 -7.87 16.49
C VAL A 276 1.89 -8.71 15.84
N GLN A 277 2.59 -9.54 16.61
CA GLN A 277 3.65 -10.41 16.11
C GLN A 277 3.15 -11.40 15.07
N ALA A 278 1.96 -11.97 15.24
CA ALA A 278 1.36 -12.87 14.23
C ALA A 278 1.08 -12.12 12.91
N ALA A 279 0.55 -10.90 12.99
CA ALA A 279 0.33 -10.06 11.81
C ALA A 279 1.65 -9.67 11.11
N VAL A 280 2.69 -9.33 11.89
CA VAL A 280 4.03 -9.03 11.36
C VAL A 280 4.66 -10.28 10.72
N ALA A 281 4.52 -11.45 11.31
CA ALA A 281 5.01 -12.70 10.73
C ALA A 281 4.37 -12.97 9.35
N ARG A 282 3.06 -12.71 9.20
CA ARG A 282 2.36 -12.78 7.90
C ARG A 282 2.88 -11.74 6.92
N SER A 283 3.10 -10.50 7.36
CA SER A 283 3.70 -9.42 6.57
C SER A 283 5.03 -9.84 5.96
N LEU A 284 5.95 -10.31 6.80
CA LEU A 284 7.28 -10.75 6.39
C LEU A 284 7.24 -11.99 5.48
N ALA A 285 6.35 -12.95 5.75
CA ALA A 285 6.16 -14.12 4.89
C ALA A 285 5.64 -13.72 3.49
N CYS A 286 4.68 -12.80 3.42
CA CYS A 286 4.16 -12.28 2.15
C CYS A 286 5.25 -11.58 1.34
N ALA A 287 6.04 -10.71 1.96
CA ALA A 287 7.17 -10.04 1.31
C ALA A 287 8.20 -11.04 0.80
N ALA A 288 8.62 -11.99 1.64
CA ALA A 288 9.62 -13.01 1.31
C ALA A 288 9.20 -13.89 0.12
N ILE A 289 7.92 -14.28 0.05
CA ILE A 289 7.38 -15.03 -1.09
C ILE A 289 7.34 -14.16 -2.34
N THR A 290 6.99 -12.88 -2.22
CA THR A 290 6.92 -11.95 -3.36
C THR A 290 8.28 -11.75 -3.97
N VAL A 291 9.31 -11.46 -3.18
CA VAL A 291 10.67 -11.22 -3.71
C VAL A 291 11.33 -12.47 -4.32
N SER A 292 10.82 -13.66 -4.04
CA SER A 292 11.27 -14.91 -4.67
C SER A 292 10.66 -15.15 -6.06
N ARG A 293 9.85 -14.22 -6.58
CA ARG A 293 9.12 -14.31 -7.84
C ARG A 293 9.39 -13.09 -8.70
N SER A 294 9.14 -13.20 -10.01
CA SER A 294 9.19 -12.05 -10.92
C SER A 294 7.93 -11.18 -10.77
N GLY A 295 8.12 -9.87 -10.74
CA GLY A 295 7.09 -8.84 -10.66
C GLY A 295 6.33 -8.80 -9.33
N ALA A 296 5.41 -7.86 -9.20
CA ALA A 296 4.54 -7.71 -8.03
C ALA A 296 3.53 -8.87 -7.93
N ASN A 297 3.98 -10.01 -7.42
CA ASN A 297 3.20 -11.26 -7.38
C ASN A 297 3.00 -11.77 -5.95
N PRO A 298 2.11 -11.13 -5.15
CA PRO A 298 1.85 -11.51 -3.76
C PRO A 298 1.29 -12.93 -3.64
N PRO A 299 1.55 -13.64 -2.54
CA PRO A 299 1.08 -15.00 -2.35
C PRO A 299 -0.44 -15.08 -2.14
N ARG A 300 -1.00 -16.26 -2.42
CA ARG A 300 -2.31 -16.67 -1.91
C ARG A 300 -2.20 -17.20 -0.48
N ARG A 301 -3.27 -17.14 0.28
CA ARG A 301 -3.28 -17.64 1.68
C ARG A 301 -2.74 -19.09 1.79
N SER A 302 -3.11 -19.97 0.88
CA SER A 302 -2.67 -21.37 0.85
C SER A 302 -1.16 -21.56 0.62
N GLN A 303 -0.44 -20.51 0.25
CA GLN A 303 1.01 -20.54 0.02
C GLN A 303 1.80 -20.02 1.24
N LEU A 304 1.11 -19.49 2.24
CA LEU A 304 1.76 -19.06 3.48
C LEU A 304 2.18 -20.26 4.34
N PRO A 305 3.28 -20.16 5.08
CA PRO A 305 3.63 -21.15 6.07
C PRO A 305 2.57 -21.19 7.19
N PRO A 306 2.35 -22.33 7.86
CA PRO A 306 1.32 -22.48 8.90
C PRO A 306 1.41 -21.44 10.03
N SER A 307 2.61 -20.95 10.32
CA SER A 307 2.85 -19.91 11.33
C SER A 307 2.41 -18.50 10.90
N ALA A 308 2.06 -18.31 9.62
CA ALA A 308 1.67 -17.03 9.02
C ALA A 308 0.33 -17.11 8.26
N ALA A 309 -0.32 -18.29 8.21
CA ALA A 309 -1.55 -18.54 7.45
C ALA A 309 -2.82 -17.97 8.12
#